data_6057b5d4adee39b70cb129d0cc103324
#
_entry.id   6057b5d4adee39b70cb129d0cc103324
#
_cell.length_a   1.000
_cell.length_b   1.000
_cell.length_c   1.000
_cell.angle_alpha   90.00
_cell.angle_beta   90.00
_cell.angle_gamma   90.00
#
_symmetry.space_group_name_H-M   'P 1'
#
loop_
_entity.id
_entity.type
_entity.pdbx_description
1 polymer ?
#
loop_
_entity_poly.entity_id
_entity_poly.type
_entity_poly.pdbx_seq_one_letter_code
_entity_poly.pdbx_strand_id
1 'polypeptide(L)'
;RWYSEGEYKQMVLGLFEYEGRWVTSEEADKLLDDETVNRAAIEAVEQNGIVFLDEIDKVCARSDARGGDVSREGVQRDLLPLIEGTTVSTKHGPVKTDHILFIASGAFHIAKPSDLLPELQGRLPIRVELRALTEDDFVRILTETDNALTLQYTALMGTEEVEVTFTDEGIKALAKIAADVNLSIENIGARRLYTVMERVFEELSFSAPDRTGEKITVDGDFVEKNLGELTRSTDLSRYVL
;
A
#
# COMPACT_ATOMS: atom_id res chain seq x y z
N ARG A 1 -1.49 27.80 8.12
CA ARG A 1 -2.64 27.20 7.43
C ARG A 1 -3.90 27.64 8.15
N TRP A 2 -4.84 28.28 7.46
CA TRP A 2 -6.12 28.68 8.05
C TRP A 2 -7.04 27.49 7.94
N TYR A 3 -7.49 26.96 9.07
CA TYR A 3 -8.48 25.89 9.14
C TYR A 3 -9.89 26.51 9.12
N SER A 4 -10.86 25.82 8.56
CA SER A 4 -12.27 26.12 8.82
C SER A 4 -12.58 25.88 10.31
N GLU A 5 -13.69 26.45 10.81
CA GLU A 5 -14.08 26.25 12.22
C GLU A 5 -14.25 24.76 12.57
N GLY A 6 -14.81 23.97 11.64
CA GLY A 6 -14.97 22.54 11.80
C GLY A 6 -13.64 21.80 11.84
N GLU A 7 -12.74 22.06 10.89
CA GLU A 7 -11.40 21.46 10.87
C GLU A 7 -10.59 21.81 12.12
N TYR A 8 -10.68 23.05 12.60
CA TYR A 8 -10.02 23.45 13.84
C TYR A 8 -10.53 22.66 15.05
N LYS A 9 -11.86 22.52 15.18
CA LYS A 9 -12.47 21.74 16.28
C LYS A 9 -12.05 20.28 16.22
N GLN A 10 -12.03 19.68 15.04
CA GLN A 10 -11.66 18.28 14.86
C GLN A 10 -10.16 18.04 15.03
N MET A 11 -9.30 18.79 14.31
CA MET A 11 -7.85 18.52 14.26
C MET A 11 -7.08 19.11 15.45
N VAL A 12 -7.51 20.25 15.98
CA VAL A 12 -6.79 20.95 17.05
C VAL A 12 -7.38 20.68 18.44
N LEU A 13 -8.72 20.63 18.53
CA LEU A 13 -9.40 20.42 19.82
C LEU A 13 -9.80 18.94 20.05
N GLY A 14 -9.66 18.07 19.03
CA GLY A 14 -10.05 16.66 19.10
C GLY A 14 -11.55 16.46 19.35
N LEU A 15 -12.38 17.40 18.89
CA LEU A 15 -13.83 17.33 19.02
C LEU A 15 -14.45 16.69 17.78
N PHE A 16 -15.55 15.98 17.98
CA PHE A 16 -16.34 15.31 16.92
C PHE A 16 -17.73 15.96 16.87
N GLU A 17 -18.26 16.13 15.64
CA GLU A 17 -19.63 16.61 15.47
C GLU A 17 -20.60 15.44 15.57
N TYR A 18 -21.55 15.53 16.52
CA TYR A 18 -22.64 14.59 16.70
C TYR A 18 -23.96 15.33 16.82
N GLU A 19 -24.88 15.07 15.90
CA GLU A 19 -26.21 15.75 15.84
C GLU A 19 -26.14 17.27 15.95
N GLY A 20 -25.16 17.89 15.27
CA GLY A 20 -24.98 19.35 15.26
C GLY A 20 -24.32 19.93 16.53
N ARG A 21 -23.79 19.07 17.41
CA ARG A 21 -23.01 19.47 18.60
C ARG A 21 -21.60 18.92 18.53
N TRP A 22 -20.65 19.71 18.99
CA TRP A 22 -19.26 19.30 19.12
C TRP A 22 -19.04 18.64 20.47
N VAL A 23 -18.63 17.39 20.48
CA VAL A 23 -18.42 16.54 21.67
C VAL A 23 -16.99 16.03 21.74
N THR A 24 -16.50 15.73 22.94
CA THR A 24 -15.21 15.05 23.11
C THR A 24 -15.33 13.58 22.71
N SER A 25 -14.18 12.90 22.52
CA SER A 25 -14.17 11.46 22.22
C SER A 25 -14.90 10.66 23.30
N GLU A 26 -14.67 10.97 24.58
CA GLU A 26 -15.32 10.27 25.71
C GLU A 26 -16.85 10.50 25.75
N GLU A 27 -17.31 11.69 25.35
CA GLU A 27 -18.74 11.97 25.24
C GLU A 27 -19.35 11.29 24.02
N ALA A 28 -18.63 11.25 22.89
CA ALA A 28 -19.04 10.53 21.69
C ALA A 28 -19.20 9.03 21.97
N ASP A 29 -18.23 8.41 22.65
CA ASP A 29 -18.27 6.99 23.04
C ASP A 29 -19.46 6.64 23.97
N LYS A 30 -19.89 7.58 24.78
CA LYS A 30 -21.07 7.40 25.65
C LYS A 30 -22.41 7.59 24.94
N LEU A 31 -22.40 8.33 23.81
CA LEU A 31 -23.60 8.62 23.01
C LEU A 31 -23.84 7.59 21.91
N LEU A 32 -22.80 6.86 21.52
CA LEU A 32 -22.85 5.83 20.48
C LEU A 32 -23.08 4.47 21.16
N ASP A 33 -24.23 3.86 20.90
CA ASP A 33 -24.43 2.47 21.26
C ASP A 33 -23.87 1.55 20.15
N ASP A 34 -23.26 0.44 20.54
CA ASP A 34 -22.61 -0.52 19.63
C ASP A 34 -23.56 -1.06 18.55
N GLU A 35 -24.84 -1.20 18.87
CA GLU A 35 -25.85 -1.71 17.94
C GLU A 35 -26.11 -0.71 16.83
N THR A 36 -26.23 0.57 17.14
CA THR A 36 -26.42 1.65 16.18
C THR A 36 -25.19 1.80 15.28
N VAL A 37 -23.98 1.74 15.85
CA VAL A 37 -22.72 1.78 15.08
C VAL A 37 -22.62 0.59 14.14
N ASN A 38 -22.88 -0.63 14.62
CA ASN A 38 -22.82 -1.84 13.81
C ASN A 38 -23.86 -1.80 12.66
N ARG A 39 -25.07 -1.35 12.93
CA ARG A 39 -26.10 -1.21 11.88
C ARG A 39 -25.70 -0.21 10.81
N ALA A 40 -25.20 0.98 11.21
CA ALA A 40 -24.73 1.99 10.27
C ALA A 40 -23.53 1.50 9.45
N ALA A 41 -22.58 0.77 10.08
CA ALA A 41 -21.44 0.18 9.41
C ALA A 41 -21.85 -0.89 8.38
N ILE A 42 -22.79 -1.78 8.73
CA ILE A 42 -23.34 -2.79 7.79
C ILE A 42 -24.00 -2.12 6.61
N GLU A 43 -24.86 -1.13 6.83
CA GLU A 43 -25.53 -0.38 5.76
C GLU A 43 -24.51 0.32 4.85
N ALA A 44 -23.49 0.97 5.43
CA ALA A 44 -22.44 1.63 4.67
C ALA A 44 -21.63 0.63 3.82
N VAL A 45 -21.29 -0.53 4.35
CA VAL A 45 -20.58 -1.59 3.62
C VAL A 45 -21.46 -2.16 2.50
N GLU A 46 -22.71 -2.46 2.77
CA GLU A 46 -23.63 -3.01 1.77
C GLU A 46 -23.85 -2.06 0.58
N GLN A 47 -23.88 -0.74 0.81
CA GLN A 47 -24.19 0.25 -0.22
C GLN A 47 -22.96 0.87 -0.88
N ASN A 48 -21.82 0.97 -0.17
CA ASN A 48 -20.65 1.70 -0.61
C ASN A 48 -19.34 0.91 -0.44
N GLY A 49 -19.43 -0.37 -0.06
CA GLY A 49 -18.25 -1.21 0.22
C GLY A 49 -17.41 -1.46 -1.04
N ILE A 50 -16.10 -1.56 -0.84
CA ILE A 50 -15.14 -1.97 -1.86
C ILE A 50 -14.34 -3.14 -1.30
N VAL A 51 -14.22 -4.22 -2.07
CA VAL A 51 -13.40 -5.38 -1.73
C VAL A 51 -12.29 -5.52 -2.75
N PHE A 52 -11.04 -5.59 -2.27
CA PHE A 52 -9.87 -5.89 -3.08
C PHE A 52 -9.52 -7.37 -2.95
N LEU A 53 -9.41 -8.05 -4.09
CA LEU A 53 -8.92 -9.42 -4.22
C LEU A 53 -7.53 -9.36 -4.84
N ASP A 54 -6.49 -9.39 -3.99
CA ASP A 54 -5.13 -9.33 -4.47
C ASP A 54 -4.62 -10.71 -4.91
N GLU A 55 -3.63 -10.74 -5.81
CA GLU A 55 -3.00 -11.93 -6.34
C GLU A 55 -3.98 -12.95 -6.98
N ILE A 56 -5.02 -12.47 -7.67
CA ILE A 56 -6.02 -13.33 -8.32
C ILE A 56 -5.40 -14.29 -9.35
N ASP A 57 -4.25 -13.96 -9.90
CA ASP A 57 -3.48 -14.84 -10.79
C ASP A 57 -3.03 -16.14 -10.12
N LYS A 58 -2.90 -16.16 -8.78
CA LYS A 58 -2.49 -17.37 -8.03
C LYS A 58 -3.58 -18.45 -8.00
N VAL A 59 -4.84 -18.06 -8.18
CA VAL A 59 -5.96 -19.01 -8.27
C VAL A 59 -6.29 -19.44 -9.69
N CYS A 60 -5.55 -18.95 -10.71
CA CYS A 60 -5.66 -19.45 -12.07
C CYS A 60 -5.15 -20.89 -12.19
N ALA A 61 -5.82 -21.69 -13.04
CA ALA A 61 -5.37 -23.03 -13.38
C ALA A 61 -4.01 -22.95 -14.10
N ARG A 62 -3.09 -23.84 -13.76
CA ARG A 62 -1.84 -24.02 -14.52
C ARG A 62 -2.00 -25.19 -15.43
N SER A 63 -1.80 -25.00 -16.73
CA SER A 63 -1.91 -26.05 -17.76
C SER A 63 -0.99 -27.25 -17.55
N ASP A 64 0.06 -27.15 -16.70
CA ASP A 64 1.10 -28.15 -16.53
C ASP A 64 1.06 -28.95 -15.22
N ALA A 65 0.14 -28.67 -14.29
CA ALA A 65 0.13 -29.28 -12.95
C ALA A 65 -1.00 -30.28 -12.76
N ARG A 66 -0.72 -31.57 -12.89
CA ARG A 66 -1.63 -32.66 -12.49
C ARG A 66 -1.79 -32.66 -10.95
N GLY A 67 -2.97 -32.24 -10.47
CA GLY A 67 -3.39 -32.42 -9.08
C GLY A 67 -3.61 -31.16 -8.24
N GLY A 68 -3.12 -29.99 -8.65
CA GLY A 68 -3.35 -28.70 -7.93
C GLY A 68 -4.53 -27.87 -8.47
N ASP A 69 -5.03 -28.20 -9.65
CA ASP A 69 -6.03 -27.39 -10.36
C ASP A 69 -7.42 -27.44 -9.70
N VAL A 70 -7.82 -28.59 -9.16
CA VAL A 70 -9.13 -28.74 -8.51
C VAL A 70 -9.28 -27.80 -7.30
N SER A 71 -8.19 -27.59 -6.53
CA SER A 71 -8.22 -26.68 -5.38
C SER A 71 -8.32 -25.22 -5.81
N ARG A 72 -7.62 -24.81 -6.86
CA ARG A 72 -7.63 -23.42 -7.39
C ARG A 72 -8.95 -23.06 -8.05
N GLU A 73 -9.48 -23.98 -8.85
CA GLU A 73 -10.80 -23.84 -9.44
C GLU A 73 -11.89 -23.79 -8.36
N GLY A 74 -11.75 -24.56 -7.27
CA GLY A 74 -12.61 -24.49 -6.10
C GLY A 74 -12.65 -23.09 -5.49
N VAL A 75 -11.51 -22.46 -5.28
CA VAL A 75 -11.45 -21.07 -4.76
C VAL A 75 -12.16 -20.09 -5.69
N GLN A 76 -11.97 -20.21 -7.01
CA GLN A 76 -12.67 -19.33 -7.96
C GLN A 76 -14.19 -19.54 -7.89
N ARG A 77 -14.65 -20.79 -7.74
CA ARG A 77 -16.07 -21.11 -7.57
C ARG A 77 -16.66 -20.59 -6.26
N ASP A 78 -15.86 -20.55 -5.19
CA ASP A 78 -16.27 -20.00 -3.90
C ASP A 78 -16.36 -18.47 -3.92
N LEU A 79 -15.57 -17.79 -4.77
CA LEU A 79 -15.64 -16.35 -4.98
C LEU A 79 -16.87 -15.90 -5.80
N LEU A 80 -17.37 -16.75 -6.68
CA LEU A 80 -18.49 -16.40 -7.58
C LEU A 80 -19.73 -15.92 -6.82
N PRO A 81 -20.26 -16.65 -5.81
CA PRO A 81 -21.44 -16.17 -5.07
C PRO A 81 -21.22 -14.82 -4.40
N LEU A 82 -19.99 -14.53 -3.93
CA LEU A 82 -19.66 -13.24 -3.31
C LEU A 82 -19.75 -12.09 -4.31
N ILE A 83 -19.25 -12.30 -5.51
CA ILE A 83 -19.24 -11.29 -6.59
C ILE A 83 -20.63 -11.16 -7.25
N GLU A 84 -21.41 -12.25 -7.28
CA GLU A 84 -22.75 -12.27 -7.84
C GLU A 84 -23.81 -11.65 -6.93
N GLY A 85 -23.53 -11.56 -5.65
CA GLY A 85 -24.45 -11.10 -4.61
C GLY A 85 -24.95 -12.26 -3.74
N THR A 86 -24.59 -12.22 -2.46
CA THR A 86 -25.03 -13.18 -1.45
C THR A 86 -25.06 -12.52 -0.09
N THR A 87 -25.58 -13.23 0.91
CA THR A 87 -25.54 -12.80 2.30
C THR A 87 -24.44 -13.56 3.04
N VAL A 88 -23.46 -12.84 3.54
CA VAL A 88 -22.33 -13.38 4.32
C VAL A 88 -22.57 -13.13 5.79
N SER A 89 -22.45 -14.16 6.62
CA SER A 89 -22.50 -14.02 8.08
C SER A 89 -21.18 -13.50 8.62
N THR A 90 -21.23 -12.38 9.33
CA THR A 90 -20.05 -11.80 10.01
C THR A 90 -20.27 -11.75 11.52
N LYS A 91 -19.21 -11.45 12.29
CA LYS A 91 -19.32 -11.25 13.73
C LYS A 91 -20.20 -10.06 14.15
N HIS A 92 -20.49 -9.16 13.21
CA HIS A 92 -21.33 -7.97 13.41
C HIS A 92 -22.75 -8.13 12.85
N GLY A 93 -23.04 -9.26 12.22
CA GLY A 93 -24.34 -9.56 11.60
C GLY A 93 -24.19 -9.98 10.13
N PRO A 94 -25.30 -10.28 9.45
CA PRO A 94 -25.32 -10.63 8.04
C PRO A 94 -25.06 -9.38 7.17
N VAL A 95 -24.24 -9.55 6.14
CA VAL A 95 -23.89 -8.50 5.14
C VAL A 95 -24.26 -9.00 3.76
N LYS A 96 -24.98 -8.21 2.98
CA LYS A 96 -25.30 -8.48 1.57
C LYS A 96 -24.21 -7.90 0.67
N THR A 97 -23.77 -8.66 -0.32
CA THR A 97 -22.69 -8.26 -1.22
C THR A 97 -23.15 -7.70 -2.56
N ASP A 98 -24.46 -7.58 -2.78
CA ASP A 98 -25.08 -7.22 -4.07
C ASP A 98 -24.57 -5.88 -4.65
N HIS A 99 -24.25 -4.89 -3.80
CA HIS A 99 -23.81 -3.57 -4.24
C HIS A 99 -22.36 -3.27 -3.87
N ILE A 100 -21.60 -4.27 -3.40
CA ILE A 100 -20.19 -4.13 -3.12
C ILE A 100 -19.40 -4.14 -4.43
N LEU A 101 -18.49 -3.18 -4.59
CA LEU A 101 -17.56 -3.16 -5.71
C LEU A 101 -16.40 -4.13 -5.45
N PHE A 102 -16.19 -5.09 -6.35
CA PHE A 102 -15.05 -6.00 -6.31
C PHE A 102 -13.97 -5.53 -7.30
N ILE A 103 -12.75 -5.39 -6.82
CA ILE A 103 -11.57 -5.05 -7.62
C ILE A 103 -10.56 -6.17 -7.44
N ALA A 104 -10.24 -6.88 -8.51
CA ALA A 104 -9.24 -7.93 -8.49
C ALA A 104 -7.93 -7.43 -9.11
N SER A 105 -6.79 -7.73 -8.48
CA SER A 105 -5.45 -7.42 -8.98
C SER A 105 -4.61 -8.68 -9.06
N GLY A 106 -3.65 -8.70 -9.98
CA GLY A 106 -2.70 -9.78 -10.14
C GLY A 106 -1.61 -9.42 -11.12
N ALA A 107 -0.43 -10.00 -10.93
CA ALA A 107 0.73 -9.73 -11.79
C ALA A 107 0.64 -10.45 -13.15
N PHE A 108 -0.06 -11.57 -13.23
CA PHE A 108 -0.27 -12.37 -14.44
C PHE A 108 1.00 -12.68 -15.25
N HIS A 109 2.14 -12.89 -14.56
CA HIS A 109 3.41 -13.22 -15.22
C HIS A 109 3.39 -14.60 -15.90
N ILE A 110 2.71 -15.57 -15.27
CA ILE A 110 2.65 -16.97 -15.74
C ILE A 110 1.25 -17.27 -16.27
N ALA A 111 0.22 -16.93 -15.49
CA ALA A 111 -1.18 -17.07 -15.87
C ALA A 111 -1.62 -15.84 -16.68
N LYS A 112 -2.72 -15.98 -17.41
CA LYS A 112 -3.40 -14.86 -18.11
C LYS A 112 -4.77 -14.63 -17.49
N PRO A 113 -5.35 -13.43 -17.61
CA PRO A 113 -6.75 -13.21 -17.20
C PRO A 113 -7.76 -14.15 -17.87
N SER A 114 -7.43 -14.69 -19.05
CA SER A 114 -8.23 -15.71 -19.75
C SER A 114 -8.18 -17.09 -19.12
N ASP A 115 -7.28 -17.33 -18.16
CA ASP A 115 -7.15 -18.62 -17.46
C ASP A 115 -8.04 -18.67 -16.20
N LEU A 116 -8.72 -17.56 -15.88
CA LEU A 116 -9.82 -17.54 -14.92
C LEU A 116 -11.04 -18.26 -15.49
N LEU A 117 -11.89 -18.80 -14.62
CA LEU A 117 -13.16 -19.39 -15.04
C LEU A 117 -13.99 -18.39 -15.86
N PRO A 118 -14.64 -18.81 -16.95
CA PRO A 118 -15.44 -17.92 -17.81
C PRO A 118 -16.49 -17.12 -17.05
N GLU A 119 -17.10 -17.71 -16.03
CA GLU A 119 -18.09 -17.08 -15.18
C GLU A 119 -17.47 -15.92 -14.40
N LEU A 120 -16.27 -16.10 -13.84
CA LEU A 120 -15.54 -15.07 -13.09
C LEU A 120 -15.08 -13.95 -14.04
N GLN A 121 -14.61 -14.29 -15.24
CA GLN A 121 -14.27 -13.30 -16.27
C GLN A 121 -15.48 -12.43 -16.64
N GLY A 122 -16.67 -13.02 -16.73
CA GLY A 122 -17.92 -12.31 -17.01
C GLY A 122 -18.32 -11.32 -15.91
N ARG A 123 -17.92 -11.58 -14.67
CA ARG A 123 -18.21 -10.72 -13.51
C ARG A 123 -17.13 -9.65 -13.25
N LEU A 124 -15.94 -9.82 -13.83
CA LEU A 124 -14.84 -8.86 -13.82
C LEU A 124 -14.54 -8.38 -15.25
N PRO A 125 -15.52 -7.73 -15.93
CA PRO A 125 -15.42 -7.43 -17.36
C PRO A 125 -14.47 -6.29 -17.68
N ILE A 126 -14.25 -5.38 -16.73
CA ILE A 126 -13.38 -4.22 -16.92
C ILE A 126 -11.94 -4.64 -16.59
N ARG A 127 -11.05 -4.47 -17.57
CA ARG A 127 -9.63 -4.80 -17.43
C ARG A 127 -8.80 -3.54 -17.62
N VAL A 128 -7.88 -3.31 -16.69
CA VAL A 128 -6.94 -2.19 -16.71
C VAL A 128 -5.54 -2.76 -16.55
N GLU A 129 -4.64 -2.39 -17.45
CA GLU A 129 -3.22 -2.69 -17.34
C GLU A 129 -2.50 -1.46 -16.78
N LEU A 130 -1.78 -1.65 -15.68
CA LEU A 130 -0.97 -0.59 -15.07
C LEU A 130 0.41 -0.59 -15.74
N ARG A 131 0.86 0.59 -16.20
CA ARG A 131 2.21 0.76 -16.73
C ARG A 131 3.26 0.63 -15.61
N ALA A 132 4.47 0.21 -15.98
CA ALA A 132 5.61 0.29 -15.08
C ALA A 132 5.87 1.75 -14.63
N LEU A 133 6.32 1.92 -13.39
CA LEU A 133 6.70 3.23 -12.86
C LEU A 133 7.98 3.73 -13.54
N THR A 134 7.98 5.00 -13.93
CA THR A 134 9.15 5.70 -14.46
C THR A 134 9.96 6.35 -13.34
N GLU A 135 11.16 6.84 -13.65
CA GLU A 135 11.97 7.63 -12.72
C GLU A 135 11.19 8.84 -12.18
N ASP A 136 10.48 9.56 -13.05
CA ASP A 136 9.64 10.70 -12.65
C ASP A 136 8.51 10.29 -11.71
N ASP A 137 7.89 9.13 -11.93
CA ASP A 137 6.87 8.60 -11.01
C ASP A 137 7.46 8.31 -9.63
N PHE A 138 8.68 7.76 -9.56
CA PHE A 138 9.38 7.53 -8.29
C PHE A 138 9.73 8.83 -7.57
N VAL A 139 10.19 9.87 -8.30
CA VAL A 139 10.43 11.20 -7.72
C VAL A 139 9.14 11.73 -7.09
N ARG A 140 8.01 11.65 -7.81
CA ARG A 140 6.71 12.11 -7.29
C ARG A 140 6.25 11.31 -6.07
N ILE A 141 6.47 10.01 -6.03
CA ILE A 141 6.16 9.17 -4.86
C ILE A 141 7.00 9.58 -3.65
N LEU A 142 8.25 9.97 -3.84
CA LEU A 142 9.15 10.42 -2.78
C LEU A 142 8.86 11.83 -2.29
N THR A 143 8.14 12.66 -3.06
CA THR A 143 7.96 14.09 -2.77
C THR A 143 6.51 14.54 -2.57
N GLU A 144 5.55 13.95 -3.30
CA GLU A 144 4.18 14.44 -3.37
C GLU A 144 3.20 13.68 -2.46
N THR A 145 3.58 12.49 -1.97
CA THR A 145 2.67 11.70 -1.12
C THR A 145 2.68 12.20 0.32
N ASP A 146 1.52 12.20 0.98
CA ASP A 146 1.36 12.67 2.37
C ASP A 146 2.25 11.90 3.35
N ASN A 147 2.54 10.64 3.05
CA ASN A 147 3.38 9.77 3.86
C ASN A 147 4.58 9.26 3.06
N ALA A 148 5.30 10.18 2.40
CA ALA A 148 6.48 9.87 1.62
C ALA A 148 7.57 9.19 2.47
N LEU A 149 8.32 8.26 1.88
CA LEU A 149 9.42 7.58 2.57
C LEU A 149 10.49 8.56 3.07
N THR A 150 10.73 9.64 2.36
CA THR A 150 11.61 10.72 2.80
C THR A 150 11.18 11.31 4.14
N LEU A 151 9.88 11.54 4.32
CA LEU A 151 9.33 12.03 5.59
C LEU A 151 9.40 10.98 6.69
N GLN A 152 9.13 9.71 6.35
CA GLN A 152 9.20 8.60 7.31
C GLN A 152 10.63 8.42 7.85
N TYR A 153 11.63 8.39 6.97
CA TYR A 153 13.02 8.25 7.39
C TYR A 153 13.55 9.49 8.13
N THR A 154 13.13 10.70 7.75
CA THR A 154 13.44 11.91 8.52
C THR A 154 12.87 11.83 9.94
N ALA A 155 11.62 11.39 10.09
CA ALA A 155 11.00 11.22 11.40
C ALA A 155 11.66 10.09 12.20
N LEU A 156 11.99 8.96 11.55
CA LEU A 156 12.69 7.84 12.19
C LEU A 156 14.06 8.25 12.75
N MET A 157 14.89 8.92 11.94
CA MET A 157 16.20 9.42 12.40
C MET A 157 16.04 10.50 13.46
N GLY A 158 14.99 11.30 13.39
CA GLY A 158 14.66 12.30 14.40
C GLY A 158 14.40 11.72 15.79
N THR A 159 13.99 10.44 15.90
CA THR A 159 13.84 9.77 17.22
C THR A 159 15.16 9.59 17.96
N GLU A 160 16.28 9.53 17.23
CA GLU A 160 17.65 9.47 17.75
C GLU A 160 18.34 10.85 17.71
N GLU A 161 17.55 11.92 17.53
CA GLU A 161 18.05 13.31 17.42
C GLU A 161 19.03 13.53 16.26
N VAL A 162 18.96 12.73 15.18
CA VAL A 162 19.70 12.92 13.95
C VAL A 162 18.84 13.66 12.94
N GLU A 163 19.29 14.84 12.51
CA GLU A 163 18.56 15.67 11.53
C GLU A 163 18.92 15.22 10.11
N VAL A 164 17.96 14.67 9.38
CA VAL A 164 18.14 14.22 7.98
C VAL A 164 17.44 15.16 7.02
N THR A 165 18.15 15.60 5.98
CA THR A 165 17.62 16.44 4.91
C THR A 165 17.91 15.79 3.56
N PHE A 166 16.91 15.68 2.71
CA PHE A 166 17.04 15.17 1.34
C PHE A 166 17.19 16.33 0.36
N THR A 167 18.19 16.26 -0.53
CA THR A 167 18.32 17.19 -1.66
C THR A 167 17.58 16.67 -2.88
N ASP A 168 17.29 17.54 -3.85
CA ASP A 168 16.67 17.15 -5.13
C ASP A 168 17.56 16.15 -5.89
N GLU A 169 18.89 16.30 -5.81
CA GLU A 169 19.83 15.35 -6.41
C GLU A 169 19.77 13.98 -5.74
N GLY A 170 19.67 13.94 -4.40
CA GLY A 170 19.52 12.70 -3.65
C GLY A 170 18.21 11.98 -4.00
N ILE A 171 17.11 12.72 -4.06
CA ILE A 171 15.80 12.16 -4.45
C ILE A 171 15.85 11.58 -5.87
N LYS A 172 16.44 12.30 -6.82
CA LYS A 172 16.61 11.82 -8.21
C LYS A 172 17.51 10.59 -8.28
N ALA A 173 18.59 10.55 -7.51
CA ALA A 173 19.47 9.39 -7.46
C ALA A 173 18.74 8.15 -6.94
N LEU A 174 17.96 8.28 -5.85
CA LEU A 174 17.13 7.21 -5.30
C LEU A 174 16.09 6.71 -6.32
N ALA A 175 15.38 7.64 -6.98
CA ALA A 175 14.37 7.34 -7.98
C ALA A 175 14.95 6.60 -9.19
N LYS A 176 16.10 7.07 -9.69
CA LYS A 176 16.81 6.45 -10.82
C LYS A 176 17.24 5.03 -10.50
N ILE A 177 17.86 4.81 -9.34
CA ILE A 177 18.28 3.47 -8.92
C ILE A 177 17.09 2.53 -8.79
N ALA A 178 15.98 2.99 -8.18
CA ALA A 178 14.77 2.19 -8.07
C ALA A 178 14.18 1.81 -9.44
N ALA A 179 14.18 2.74 -10.40
CA ALA A 179 13.74 2.48 -11.77
C ALA A 179 14.67 1.50 -12.49
N ASP A 180 15.98 1.70 -12.43
CA ASP A 180 16.99 0.86 -13.07
C ASP A 180 16.96 -0.58 -12.54
N VAL A 181 16.80 -0.76 -11.23
CA VAL A 181 16.69 -2.08 -10.59
C VAL A 181 15.40 -2.78 -10.98
N ASN A 182 14.26 -2.06 -11.05
CA ASN A 182 12.99 -2.62 -11.52
C ASN A 182 13.04 -3.05 -13.00
N LEU A 183 13.87 -2.40 -13.81
CA LEU A 183 14.08 -2.77 -15.21
C LEU A 183 15.03 -3.97 -15.38
N SER A 184 16.05 -4.08 -14.52
CA SER A 184 17.14 -5.06 -14.67
C SER A 184 16.90 -6.39 -13.97
N ILE A 185 16.10 -6.42 -12.89
CA ILE A 185 15.87 -7.63 -12.10
C ILE A 185 14.40 -8.05 -12.21
N GLU A 186 13.57 -7.55 -11.32
CA GLU A 186 12.14 -7.81 -11.26
C GLU A 186 11.40 -6.52 -10.93
N ASN A 187 10.34 -6.25 -11.67
CA ASN A 187 9.51 -5.08 -11.43
C ASN A 187 8.55 -5.33 -10.26
N ILE A 188 8.91 -4.87 -9.08
CA ILE A 188 8.07 -4.89 -7.87
C ILE A 188 7.38 -3.55 -7.58
N GLY A 189 7.36 -2.66 -8.57
CA GLY A 189 6.72 -1.35 -8.49
C GLY A 189 7.32 -0.46 -7.41
N ALA A 190 6.47 0.28 -6.70
CA ALA A 190 6.90 1.22 -5.66
C ALA A 190 7.58 0.56 -4.44
N ARG A 191 7.39 -0.75 -4.21
CA ARG A 191 8.09 -1.49 -3.15
C ARG A 191 9.62 -1.39 -3.30
N ARG A 192 10.12 -1.18 -4.51
CA ARG A 192 11.55 -0.97 -4.76
C ARG A 192 12.13 0.21 -3.98
N LEU A 193 11.34 1.25 -3.75
CA LEU A 193 11.81 2.39 -2.95
C LEU A 193 12.09 1.99 -1.50
N TYR A 194 11.29 1.10 -0.90
CA TYR A 194 11.55 0.61 0.46
C TYR A 194 12.90 -0.10 0.54
N THR A 195 13.17 -1.05 -0.37
CA THR A 195 14.45 -1.77 -0.42
C THR A 195 15.63 -0.84 -0.67
N VAL A 196 15.48 0.14 -1.55
CA VAL A 196 16.54 1.13 -1.82
C VAL A 196 16.80 2.00 -0.61
N MET A 197 15.73 2.53 0.01
CA MET A 197 15.83 3.38 1.20
C MET A 197 16.42 2.62 2.41
N GLU A 198 15.93 1.41 2.65
CA GLU A 198 16.44 0.54 3.72
C GLU A 198 17.95 0.35 3.59
N ARG A 199 18.42 0.06 2.37
CA ARG A 199 19.84 -0.15 2.13
C ARG A 199 20.67 1.15 2.27
N VAL A 200 20.19 2.27 1.75
CA VAL A 200 20.87 3.58 1.88
C VAL A 200 21.01 3.98 3.34
N PHE A 201 20.02 3.66 4.16
CA PHE A 201 19.99 4.05 5.56
C PHE A 201 20.48 2.97 6.52
N GLU A 202 20.89 1.79 6.04
CA GLU A 202 21.30 0.65 6.89
C GLU A 202 22.39 1.03 7.89
N GLU A 203 23.50 1.58 7.41
CA GLU A 203 24.63 1.99 8.26
C GLU A 203 24.26 3.19 9.16
N LEU A 204 23.54 4.15 8.59
CA LEU A 204 23.10 5.34 9.34
C LEU A 204 22.13 4.96 10.45
N SER A 205 21.13 4.11 10.17
CA SER A 205 20.16 3.66 11.16
C SER A 205 20.82 2.88 12.30
N PHE A 206 21.81 2.03 11.97
CA PHE A 206 22.56 1.27 12.97
C PHE A 206 23.39 2.16 13.88
N SER A 207 24.02 3.21 13.32
CA SER A 207 24.90 4.13 14.07
C SER A 207 24.18 5.36 14.64
N ALA A 208 22.87 5.53 14.36
CA ALA A 208 22.11 6.72 14.76
C ALA A 208 22.20 7.05 16.26
N PRO A 209 22.10 6.07 17.20
CA PRO A 209 22.22 6.35 18.63
C PRO A 209 23.58 7.00 19.04
N ASP A 210 24.65 6.73 18.29
CA ASP A 210 25.98 7.25 18.54
C ASP A 210 26.21 8.62 17.83
N ARG A 211 25.23 9.08 17.04
CA ARG A 211 25.32 10.27 16.17
C ARG A 211 24.32 11.37 16.55
N THR A 212 23.84 11.35 17.76
CA THR A 212 22.90 12.34 18.31
C THR A 212 23.37 13.78 18.05
N GLY A 213 22.51 14.62 17.50
CA GLY A 213 22.78 16.02 17.16
C GLY A 213 23.48 16.24 15.82
N GLU A 214 23.80 15.17 15.06
CA GLU A 214 24.36 15.31 13.72
C GLU A 214 23.31 15.74 12.70
N LYS A 215 23.80 16.44 11.66
CA LYS A 215 23.01 16.83 10.48
C LYS A 215 23.52 16.06 9.27
N ILE A 216 22.69 15.25 8.70
CA ILE A 216 23.01 14.42 7.54
C ILE A 216 22.24 14.94 6.31
N THR A 217 22.99 15.21 5.24
CA THR A 217 22.40 15.57 3.94
C THR A 217 22.46 14.36 3.02
N VAL A 218 21.30 13.92 2.58
CA VAL A 218 21.14 12.83 1.60
C VAL A 218 21.14 13.46 0.21
N ASP A 219 22.30 13.57 -0.37
CA ASP A 219 22.56 14.03 -1.74
C ASP A 219 22.91 12.84 -2.67
N GLY A 220 23.23 13.15 -3.93
CA GLY A 220 23.60 12.12 -4.91
C GLY A 220 24.82 11.31 -4.50
N ASP A 221 25.84 11.97 -3.94
CA ASP A 221 27.09 11.33 -3.51
C ASP A 221 26.83 10.39 -2.31
N PHE A 222 25.99 10.80 -1.36
CA PHE A 222 25.58 9.97 -0.24
C PHE A 222 24.88 8.70 -0.73
N VAL A 223 23.95 8.82 -1.68
CA VAL A 223 23.22 7.69 -2.26
C VAL A 223 24.18 6.77 -3.02
N GLU A 224 25.05 7.30 -3.88
CA GLU A 224 26.04 6.51 -4.62
C GLU A 224 27.02 5.78 -3.71
N LYS A 225 27.48 6.41 -2.64
CA LYS A 225 28.40 5.81 -1.68
C LYS A 225 27.78 4.58 -1.00
N ASN A 226 26.52 4.68 -0.58
CA ASN A 226 25.82 3.62 0.15
C ASN A 226 25.24 2.51 -0.76
N LEU A 227 25.03 2.80 -2.05
CA LEU A 227 24.48 1.86 -3.04
C LEU A 227 25.47 1.46 -4.14
N GLY A 228 26.61 2.15 -4.29
CA GLY A 228 27.53 1.97 -5.42
C GLY A 228 28.16 0.58 -5.52
N GLU A 229 28.22 -0.20 -4.45
CA GLU A 229 28.61 -1.61 -4.49
C GLU A 229 27.49 -2.50 -5.03
N LEU A 230 26.22 -2.12 -4.82
CA LEU A 230 25.03 -2.85 -5.24
C LEU A 230 24.78 -2.74 -6.75
N THR A 231 25.02 -1.58 -7.34
CA THR A 231 24.86 -1.37 -8.79
C THR A 231 25.94 -2.03 -9.63
N ARG A 232 27.08 -2.36 -9.04
CA ARG A 232 28.22 -3.00 -9.71
C ARG A 232 28.24 -4.52 -9.62
N SER A 233 27.49 -5.12 -8.70
CA SER A 233 27.43 -6.56 -8.50
C SER A 233 26.20 -7.14 -9.19
N THR A 234 26.41 -7.99 -10.17
CA THR A 234 25.38 -8.82 -10.84
C THR A 234 24.69 -9.81 -9.88
N ASP A 235 25.07 -9.83 -8.63
CA ASP A 235 24.57 -10.73 -7.57
C ASP A 235 23.47 -10.08 -6.70
N LEU A 236 22.93 -8.96 -7.15
CA LEU A 236 21.84 -8.20 -6.47
C LEU A 236 20.58 -9.04 -6.19
N SER A 237 20.34 -10.08 -6.96
CA SER A 237 19.20 -10.98 -6.77
C SER A 237 19.23 -11.77 -5.44
N ARG A 238 20.39 -11.84 -4.77
CA ARG A 238 20.56 -12.54 -3.49
C ARG A 238 20.33 -11.69 -2.24
N TYR A 239 20.31 -10.37 -2.39
CA TYR A 239 20.22 -9.43 -1.25
C TYR A 239 18.95 -8.56 -1.26
N VAL A 240 18.06 -8.78 -2.23
CA VAL A 240 16.86 -7.98 -2.42
C VAL A 240 15.65 -8.93 -2.45
N LEU A 241 15.43 -9.60 -1.34
CA LEU A 241 14.16 -10.28 -1.05
C LEU A 241 13.51 -9.61 0.13
#